data_dac599ee83e5e3b1afd85986f4946e0f
#
_entry.id   dac599ee83e5e3b1afd85986f4946e0f
#
_cell.length_a   1.000
_cell.length_b   1.000
_cell.length_c   1.000
_cell.angle_alpha   90.00
_cell.angle_beta   90.00
_cell.angle_gamma   90.00
#
_symmetry.space_group_name_H-M   'P 1'
#
loop_
_entity.id
_entity.type
_entity.pdbx_description
1 polymer ?
#
loop_
_entity_poly.entity_id
_entity_poly.type
_entity_poly.pdbx_seq_one_letter_code
_entity_poly.pdbx_strand_id
1 'polypeptide(L)'
;MTIHAGHPFPTPDDPVRRLRGRQGGTVSLWTAGDDAERAGLTVTSWLVGGGDPGRLVGLLDPDATLTELLLETGRGVVQLLSWDDRGLADAFAGTTPAPGGPWRLADWEGSGHGPRLATATTWALVSVESDVEVGWSRLVTCTLDEVVVGDDPEPLVHRRGRYVRAAVG
;
A
#
# COMPACT_ATOMS: atom_id res chain seq x y z
N MET A 1 -3.91 -12.44 -5.70
CA MET A 1 -3.27 -12.00 -6.96
C MET A 1 -4.33 -11.97 -8.04
N THR A 2 -4.65 -10.82 -8.54
CA THR A 2 -5.63 -10.68 -9.62
C THR A 2 -4.93 -10.98 -10.94
N ILE A 3 -5.49 -11.89 -11.74
CA ILE A 3 -4.96 -12.24 -13.06
C ILE A 3 -5.67 -11.37 -14.08
N HIS A 4 -4.94 -10.45 -14.70
CA HIS A 4 -5.47 -9.63 -15.78
C HIS A 4 -5.63 -10.46 -17.06
N ALA A 5 -6.66 -10.17 -17.86
CA ALA A 5 -6.78 -10.73 -19.18
C ALA A 5 -5.55 -10.36 -20.01
N GLY A 6 -4.80 -11.35 -20.46
CA GLY A 6 -3.55 -11.16 -21.20
C GLY A 6 -2.27 -11.20 -20.36
N HIS A 7 -2.38 -11.31 -19.04
CA HIS A 7 -1.21 -11.54 -18.20
C HIS A 7 -0.81 -13.02 -18.25
N PRO A 8 0.36 -13.37 -18.80
CA PRO A 8 0.85 -14.74 -18.71
C PRO A 8 1.07 -15.09 -17.23
N PHE A 9 0.77 -16.32 -16.83
CA PHE A 9 1.09 -16.80 -15.48
C PHE A 9 2.57 -16.50 -15.19
N PRO A 10 2.90 -15.83 -14.06
CA PRO A 10 4.28 -15.54 -13.77
C PRO A 10 5.05 -16.86 -13.67
N THR A 11 5.99 -17.05 -14.59
CA THR A 11 6.91 -18.17 -14.51
C THR A 11 7.94 -17.90 -13.40
N PRO A 12 8.49 -18.94 -12.75
CA PRO A 12 9.54 -18.76 -11.75
C PRO A 12 10.75 -17.98 -12.27
N ASP A 13 10.96 -17.99 -13.58
CA ASP A 13 12.10 -17.38 -14.25
C ASP A 13 11.81 -16.02 -14.89
N ASP A 14 10.64 -15.41 -14.62
CA ASP A 14 10.32 -14.07 -15.11
C ASP A 14 11.35 -13.03 -14.62
N PRO A 15 12.20 -12.48 -15.50
CA PRO A 15 13.26 -11.56 -15.10
C PRO A 15 12.71 -10.23 -14.54
N VAL A 16 11.57 -9.75 -15.02
CA VAL A 16 10.93 -8.52 -14.51
C VAL A 16 10.47 -8.70 -13.07
N ARG A 17 9.83 -9.82 -12.78
CA ARG A 17 9.43 -10.17 -11.40
C ARG A 17 10.65 -10.29 -10.48
N ARG A 18 11.73 -10.90 -10.96
CA ARG A 18 12.98 -11.03 -10.20
C ARG A 18 13.64 -9.68 -9.92
N LEU A 19 13.65 -8.80 -10.93
CA LEU A 19 14.17 -7.44 -10.78
C LEU A 19 13.37 -6.67 -9.71
N ARG A 20 12.04 -6.71 -9.79
CA ARG A 20 11.16 -6.07 -8.80
C ARG A 20 11.36 -6.63 -7.40
N GLY A 21 11.52 -7.94 -7.25
CA GLY A 21 11.82 -8.58 -5.97
C GLY A 21 13.17 -8.13 -5.38
N ARG A 22 14.17 -7.91 -6.21
CA ARG A 22 15.50 -7.43 -5.76
C ARG A 22 15.52 -5.95 -5.43
N GLN A 23 14.70 -5.16 -6.11
CA GLN A 23 14.51 -3.76 -5.75
C GLN A 23 13.95 -3.66 -4.33
N GLY A 24 12.94 -4.49 -3.99
CA GLY A 24 12.31 -4.47 -2.69
C GLY A 24 11.63 -3.14 -2.39
N GLY A 25 11.23 -2.96 -1.15
CA GLY A 25 10.65 -1.69 -0.71
C GLY A 25 10.10 -1.73 0.71
N THR A 26 9.94 -0.55 1.28
CA THR A 26 9.20 -0.33 2.52
C THR A 26 7.74 -0.71 2.30
N VAL A 27 7.19 -1.49 3.22
CA VAL A 27 5.80 -1.94 3.16
C VAL A 27 4.89 -0.84 3.69
N SER A 28 3.93 -0.44 2.88
CA SER A 28 2.86 0.46 3.26
C SER A 28 1.51 -0.21 3.16
N LEU A 29 0.55 0.30 3.91
CA LEU A 29 -0.86 -0.02 3.77
C LEU A 29 -1.59 1.21 3.24
N TRP A 30 -2.25 1.05 2.12
CA TRP A 30 -3.11 2.08 1.54
C TRP A 30 -4.55 1.76 1.87
N THR A 31 -5.29 2.74 2.33
CA THR A 31 -6.71 2.60 2.68
C THR A 31 -7.52 3.74 2.08
N ALA A 32 -8.77 3.49 1.80
CA ALA A 32 -9.73 4.46 1.30
C ALA A 32 -11.13 4.11 1.77
N GLY A 33 -12.04 5.07 1.66
CA GLY A 33 -13.44 4.90 2.00
C GLY A 33 -13.78 5.27 3.43
N ASP A 34 -14.93 4.80 3.88
CA ASP A 34 -15.49 5.09 5.20
C ASP A 34 -16.03 3.83 5.88
N ASP A 35 -16.79 4.00 6.95
CA ASP A 35 -17.34 2.86 7.69
C ASP A 35 -18.34 2.02 6.88
N ALA A 36 -19.01 2.63 5.89
CA ALA A 36 -19.98 1.94 5.06
C ALA A 36 -19.31 1.13 3.93
N GLU A 37 -18.26 1.70 3.34
CA GLU A 37 -17.49 1.08 2.26
C GLU A 37 -16.02 1.46 2.37
N ARG A 38 -15.18 0.50 2.68
CA ARG A 38 -13.75 0.70 2.85
C ARG A 38 -12.94 -0.38 2.14
N ALA A 39 -11.76 -0.01 1.70
CA ALA A 39 -10.82 -0.93 1.07
C ALA A 39 -9.40 -0.65 1.55
N GLY A 40 -8.57 -1.68 1.52
CA GLY A 40 -7.15 -1.59 1.86
C GLY A 40 -6.31 -2.51 0.98
N LEU A 41 -5.06 -2.11 0.75
CA LEU A 41 -4.09 -2.86 -0.05
C LEU A 41 -2.69 -2.64 0.50
N THR A 42 -1.96 -3.73 0.67
CA THR A 42 -0.53 -3.70 1.00
C THR A 42 0.27 -3.34 -0.26
N VAL A 43 1.06 -2.29 -0.19
CA VAL A 43 1.80 -1.74 -1.35
C VAL A 43 3.26 -1.56 -1.00
N THR A 44 4.16 -2.11 -1.83
CA THR A 44 5.62 -1.93 -1.74
C THR A 44 6.19 -1.14 -2.92
N SER A 45 5.40 -0.95 -3.99
CA SER A 45 5.79 -0.22 -5.20
C SER A 45 5.31 1.23 -5.15
N TRP A 46 5.94 2.03 -4.30
CA TRP A 46 5.60 3.43 -4.10
C TRP A 46 6.82 4.29 -3.82
N LEU A 47 6.74 5.58 -4.12
CA LEU A 47 7.81 6.56 -3.95
C LEU A 47 7.23 7.90 -3.52
N VAL A 48 8.06 8.69 -2.83
CA VAL A 48 7.75 10.06 -2.40
C VAL A 48 8.63 11.04 -3.16
N GLY A 49 8.01 12.04 -3.74
CA GLY A 49 8.66 13.16 -4.39
C GLY A 49 8.54 14.43 -3.55
N GLY A 50 9.67 15.12 -3.33
CA GLY A 50 9.66 16.42 -2.68
C GLY A 50 8.90 17.46 -3.49
N GLY A 51 8.33 18.44 -2.81
CA GLY A 51 7.54 19.52 -3.43
C GLY A 51 6.76 20.31 -2.38
N ASP A 52 6.06 21.33 -2.83
CA ASP A 52 5.14 22.12 -2.01
C ASP A 52 3.81 22.29 -2.75
N PRO A 53 2.85 21.42 -2.49
CA PRO A 53 2.91 20.22 -1.66
C PRO A 53 3.75 19.10 -2.30
N GLY A 54 4.24 18.18 -1.46
CA GLY A 54 4.91 16.96 -1.92
C GLY A 54 3.97 16.03 -2.70
N ARG A 55 4.55 15.06 -3.37
CA ARG A 55 3.80 14.04 -4.13
C ARG A 55 4.18 12.65 -3.67
N LEU A 56 3.25 11.75 -3.85
CA LEU A 56 3.44 10.32 -3.63
C LEU A 56 2.91 9.58 -4.86
N VAL A 57 3.67 8.64 -5.38
CA VAL A 57 3.26 7.80 -6.51
C VAL A 57 3.26 6.35 -6.09
N GLY A 58 2.30 5.58 -6.58
CA GLY A 58 2.22 4.14 -6.36
C GLY A 58 1.81 3.41 -7.61
N LEU A 59 2.40 2.23 -7.82
CA LEU A 59 1.95 1.27 -8.83
C LEU A 59 0.97 0.30 -8.18
N LEU A 60 -0.31 0.47 -8.48
CA LEU A 60 -1.39 -0.29 -7.89
C LEU A 60 -1.95 -1.31 -8.89
N ASP A 61 -2.45 -2.42 -8.35
CA ASP A 61 -3.23 -3.38 -9.11
C ASP A 61 -4.55 -2.72 -9.54
N PRO A 62 -4.83 -2.57 -10.83
CA PRO A 62 -6.06 -1.91 -11.30
C PRO A 62 -7.34 -2.66 -10.92
N ASP A 63 -7.26 -3.96 -10.63
CA ASP A 63 -8.40 -4.78 -10.24
C ASP A 63 -8.60 -4.87 -8.71
N ALA A 64 -7.70 -4.28 -7.93
CA ALA A 64 -7.86 -4.23 -6.49
C ALA A 64 -8.99 -3.27 -6.09
N THR A 65 -9.83 -3.69 -5.15
CA THR A 65 -10.94 -2.88 -4.63
C THR A 65 -10.44 -1.53 -4.08
N LEU A 66 -9.26 -1.51 -3.45
CA LEU A 66 -8.62 -0.27 -2.99
C LEU A 66 -8.39 0.70 -4.14
N THR A 67 -7.87 0.22 -5.26
CA THR A 67 -7.59 1.08 -6.41
C THR A 67 -8.86 1.71 -6.96
N GLU A 68 -9.92 0.94 -7.12
CA GLU A 68 -11.23 1.44 -7.56
C GLU A 68 -11.76 2.51 -6.58
N LEU A 69 -11.79 2.20 -5.30
CA LEU A 69 -12.34 3.10 -4.29
C LEU A 69 -11.50 4.37 -4.11
N LEU A 70 -10.17 4.24 -4.19
CA LEU A 70 -9.25 5.38 -4.14
C LEU A 70 -9.50 6.35 -5.30
N LEU A 71 -9.67 5.84 -6.51
CA LEU A 71 -9.96 6.65 -7.70
C LEU A 71 -11.37 7.25 -7.66
N GLU A 72 -12.35 6.52 -7.15
CA GLU A 72 -13.73 6.98 -7.01
C GLU A 72 -13.85 8.10 -5.97
N THR A 73 -13.28 7.91 -4.79
CA THR A 73 -13.34 8.90 -3.70
C THR A 73 -12.35 10.05 -3.88
N GLY A 74 -11.28 9.83 -4.64
CA GLY A 74 -10.20 10.78 -4.84
C GLY A 74 -9.31 11.00 -3.61
N ARG A 75 -9.47 10.22 -2.55
CA ARG A 75 -8.77 10.38 -1.27
C ARG A 75 -8.39 9.05 -0.65
N GLY A 76 -7.30 9.05 0.09
CA GLY A 76 -6.85 7.86 0.81
C GLY A 76 -5.85 8.16 1.91
N VAL A 77 -5.45 7.11 2.60
CA VAL A 77 -4.41 7.14 3.62
C VAL A 77 -3.29 6.19 3.20
N VAL A 78 -2.06 6.65 3.29
CA VAL A 78 -0.86 5.82 3.09
C VAL A 78 -0.14 5.78 4.43
N GLN A 79 0.07 4.59 4.97
CA GLN A 79 0.64 4.40 6.30
C GLN A 79 1.73 3.33 6.28
N LEU A 80 2.82 3.59 7.01
CA LEU A 80 3.91 2.64 7.14
C LEU A 80 3.55 1.55 8.14
N LEU A 81 3.95 0.34 7.83
CA LEU A 81 3.77 -0.82 8.70
C LEU A 81 5.07 -1.13 9.43
N SER A 82 4.94 -1.63 10.64
CA SER A 82 6.06 -2.13 11.46
C SER A 82 6.27 -3.63 11.28
N TRP A 83 7.37 -4.13 11.82
CA TRP A 83 7.66 -5.57 11.83
C TRP A 83 6.53 -6.40 12.46
N ASP A 84 5.86 -5.87 13.47
CA ASP A 84 4.75 -6.56 14.14
C ASP A 84 3.48 -6.62 13.29
N ASP A 85 3.36 -5.78 12.26
CA ASP A 85 2.21 -5.74 11.35
C ASP A 85 2.29 -6.74 10.19
N ARG A 86 3.24 -7.69 10.20
CA ARG A 86 3.42 -8.68 9.11
C ARG A 86 2.14 -9.44 8.77
N GLY A 87 1.44 -9.90 9.80
CA GLY A 87 0.17 -10.61 9.62
C GLY A 87 -0.89 -9.73 8.98
N LEU A 88 -0.95 -8.46 9.36
CA LEU A 88 -1.85 -7.47 8.77
C LEU A 88 -1.48 -7.20 7.31
N ALA A 89 -0.19 -7.04 7.02
CA ALA A 89 0.30 -6.85 5.66
C ALA A 89 -0.07 -8.02 4.74
N ASP A 90 0.10 -9.25 5.20
CA ASP A 90 -0.27 -10.46 4.45
C ASP A 90 -1.78 -10.54 4.21
N ALA A 91 -2.59 -10.19 5.20
CA ALA A 91 -4.04 -10.21 5.09
C ALA A 91 -4.55 -9.21 4.03
N PHE A 92 -4.04 -7.98 4.02
CA PHE A 92 -4.38 -6.98 3.02
C PHE A 92 -3.72 -7.20 1.65
N ALA A 93 -2.67 -8.01 1.59
CA ALA A 93 -2.11 -8.49 0.32
C ALA A 93 -2.89 -9.69 -0.27
N GLY A 94 -3.80 -10.28 0.50
CA GLY A 94 -4.56 -11.46 0.09
C GLY A 94 -3.73 -12.75 0.06
N THR A 95 -2.57 -12.77 0.71
CA THR A 95 -1.67 -13.94 0.75
C THR A 95 -1.94 -14.89 1.91
N THR A 96 -2.71 -14.46 2.90
CA THR A 96 -3.15 -15.29 4.02
C THR A 96 -4.66 -15.16 4.26
N PRO A 97 -5.32 -16.23 4.73
CA PRO A 97 -6.73 -16.14 5.10
C PRO A 97 -6.94 -15.17 6.26
N ALA A 98 -7.98 -14.36 6.18
CA ALA A 98 -8.41 -13.48 7.25
C ALA A 98 -9.91 -13.71 7.53
N PRO A 99 -10.27 -14.72 8.33
CA PRO A 99 -11.67 -15.02 8.65
C PRO A 99 -12.39 -13.80 9.25
N GLY A 100 -13.51 -13.40 8.65
CA GLY A 100 -14.24 -12.18 9.01
C GLY A 100 -13.65 -10.90 8.41
N GLY A 101 -12.66 -11.02 7.53
CA GLY A 101 -11.99 -9.92 6.83
C GLY A 101 -10.77 -9.36 7.57
N PRO A 102 -9.85 -8.71 6.83
CA PRO A 102 -8.60 -8.20 7.39
C PRO A 102 -8.79 -7.04 8.37
N TRP A 103 -9.89 -6.31 8.27
CA TRP A 103 -10.20 -5.18 9.15
C TRP A 103 -10.35 -5.57 10.62
N ARG A 104 -10.67 -6.82 10.91
CA ARG A 104 -10.79 -7.33 12.29
C ARG A 104 -9.46 -7.55 12.99
N LEU A 105 -8.35 -7.48 12.27
CA LEU A 105 -7.01 -7.76 12.79
C LEU A 105 -6.36 -6.56 13.50
N ALA A 106 -6.98 -5.40 13.44
CA ALA A 106 -6.44 -4.17 14.02
C ALA A 106 -7.56 -3.19 14.40
N ASP A 107 -7.17 -2.15 15.12
CA ASP A 107 -8.02 -1.02 15.44
C ASP A 107 -7.79 0.13 14.45
N TRP A 108 -8.86 0.83 14.11
CA TRP A 108 -8.87 1.86 13.08
C TRP A 108 -9.46 3.15 13.58
N GLU A 109 -8.92 4.26 13.08
CA GLU A 109 -9.41 5.61 13.32
C GLU A 109 -9.86 6.25 12.01
N GLY A 110 -10.94 7.00 12.03
CA GLY A 110 -11.39 7.79 10.88
C GLY A 110 -10.50 9.01 10.68
N SER A 111 -10.23 9.36 9.43
CA SER A 111 -9.38 10.51 9.08
C SER A 111 -10.02 11.48 8.09
N GLY A 112 -11.22 11.21 7.61
CA GLY A 112 -11.85 11.95 6.51
C GLY A 112 -11.31 11.60 5.11
N HIS A 113 -10.18 10.90 5.03
CA HIS A 113 -9.58 10.39 3.79
C HIS A 113 -9.68 8.86 3.69
N GLY A 114 -9.94 8.20 4.80
CA GLY A 114 -10.05 6.75 4.91
C GLY A 114 -9.69 6.26 6.31
N PRO A 115 -9.80 4.96 6.56
CA PRO A 115 -9.40 4.37 7.83
C PRO A 115 -7.88 4.47 8.03
N ARG A 116 -7.46 4.96 9.18
CA ARG A 116 -6.05 4.97 9.59
C ARG A 116 -5.83 3.90 10.67
N LEU A 117 -4.78 3.13 10.52
CA LEU A 117 -4.37 2.16 11.53
C LEU A 117 -4.02 2.88 12.83
N ALA A 118 -4.68 2.53 13.94
CA ALA A 118 -4.53 3.23 15.22
C ALA A 118 -3.09 3.23 15.75
N THR A 119 -2.32 2.18 15.44
CA THR A 119 -0.92 2.03 15.84
C THR A 119 0.09 2.66 14.88
N ALA A 120 -0.35 3.16 13.71
CA ALA A 120 0.55 3.78 12.75
C ALA A 120 1.15 5.07 13.31
N THR A 121 2.47 5.19 13.28
CA THR A 121 3.21 6.37 13.75
C THR A 121 3.63 7.29 12.61
N THR A 122 3.74 6.74 11.40
CA THR A 122 4.07 7.50 10.19
C THR A 122 3.03 7.22 9.11
N TRP A 123 2.38 8.28 8.66
CA TRP A 123 1.29 8.19 7.69
C TRP A 123 1.07 9.51 6.95
N ALA A 124 0.38 9.44 5.84
CA ALA A 124 -0.02 10.60 5.06
C ALA A 124 -1.50 10.49 4.65
N LEU A 125 -2.18 11.62 4.68
CA LEU A 125 -3.47 11.82 4.00
C LEU A 125 -3.17 12.29 2.59
N VAL A 126 -3.78 11.65 1.60
CA VAL A 126 -3.49 11.91 0.19
C VAL A 126 -4.76 12.19 -0.62
N SER A 127 -4.60 13.04 -1.63
CA SER A 127 -5.63 13.28 -2.65
C SER A 127 -5.08 12.87 -4.02
N VAL A 128 -5.89 12.15 -4.78
CA VAL A 128 -5.51 11.69 -6.12
C VAL A 128 -5.43 12.88 -7.07
N GLU A 129 -4.29 13.07 -7.72
CA GLU A 129 -4.04 14.11 -8.72
C GLU A 129 -4.24 13.57 -10.13
N SER A 130 -3.70 12.38 -10.40
CA SER A 130 -3.79 11.71 -11.70
C SER A 130 -3.55 10.22 -11.58
N ASP A 131 -3.94 9.50 -12.61
CA ASP A 131 -3.62 8.10 -12.77
C ASP A 131 -3.41 7.75 -14.24
N VAL A 132 -2.51 6.82 -14.49
CA VAL A 132 -2.14 6.38 -15.84
C VAL A 132 -1.75 4.91 -15.84
N GLU A 133 -2.04 4.23 -16.92
CA GLU A 133 -1.65 2.83 -17.11
C GLU A 133 -0.13 2.74 -17.34
N VAL A 134 0.53 1.88 -16.58
CA VAL A 134 1.96 1.57 -16.71
C VAL A 134 2.14 0.06 -16.64
N GLY A 135 2.45 -0.56 -17.77
CA GLY A 135 2.47 -2.01 -17.86
C GLY A 135 1.10 -2.60 -17.49
N TRP A 136 1.09 -3.51 -16.51
CA TRP A 136 -0.15 -4.07 -15.96
C TRP A 136 -0.62 -3.38 -14.69
N SER A 137 0.01 -2.28 -14.33
CA SER A 137 -0.31 -1.52 -13.13
C SER A 137 -0.99 -0.19 -13.47
N ARG A 138 -1.58 0.41 -12.46
CA ARG A 138 -2.05 1.79 -12.47
C ARG A 138 -1.08 2.64 -11.67
N LEU A 139 -0.39 3.56 -12.32
CA LEU A 139 0.42 4.56 -11.64
C LEU A 139 -0.50 5.67 -11.15
N VAL A 140 -0.68 5.73 -9.84
CA VAL A 140 -1.49 6.75 -9.20
C VAL A 140 -0.57 7.80 -8.59
N THR A 141 -0.77 9.06 -8.97
CA THR A 141 -0.06 10.20 -8.39
C THR A 141 -0.98 10.91 -7.41
N CYS A 142 -0.51 11.09 -6.19
CA CYS A 142 -1.25 11.75 -5.12
C CYS A 142 -0.52 12.99 -4.62
N THR A 143 -1.29 14.00 -4.26
CA THR A 143 -0.81 15.13 -3.46
C THR A 143 -0.78 14.72 -2.00
N LEU A 144 0.27 15.09 -1.28
CA LEU A 144 0.37 14.92 0.17
C LEU A 144 -0.36 16.07 0.87
N ASP A 145 -1.54 15.80 1.44
CA ASP A 145 -2.38 16.80 2.11
C ASP A 145 -1.93 17.03 3.55
N GLU A 146 -1.58 15.94 4.25
CA GLU A 146 -1.05 15.95 5.60
C GLU A 146 -0.04 14.83 5.74
N VAL A 147 1.07 15.07 6.42
CA VAL A 147 2.10 14.08 6.67
C VAL A 147 2.47 14.09 8.15
N VAL A 148 2.40 12.94 8.78
CA VAL A 148 2.86 12.73 10.16
C VAL A 148 4.01 11.73 10.14
N VAL A 149 5.14 12.12 10.70
CA VAL A 149 6.33 11.27 10.80
C VAL A 149 6.64 11.08 12.28
N GLY A 150 6.44 9.87 12.75
CA GLY A 150 6.75 9.45 14.11
C GLY A 150 7.95 8.51 14.16
N ASP A 151 8.15 7.90 15.33
CA ASP A 151 9.20 6.91 15.51
C ASP A 151 8.94 5.66 14.67
N ASP A 152 9.98 5.13 14.06
CA ASP A 152 9.93 3.94 13.21
C ASP A 152 11.06 2.98 13.59
N PRO A 153 10.99 2.37 14.79
CA PRO A 153 12.08 1.58 15.33
C PRO A 153 12.29 0.25 14.60
N GLU A 154 11.23 -0.30 14.02
CA GLU A 154 11.26 -1.59 13.30
C GLU A 154 10.42 -1.51 12.02
N PRO A 155 10.90 -0.77 10.98
CA PRO A 155 10.17 -0.65 9.72
C PRO A 155 10.01 -2.01 9.03
N LEU A 156 8.83 -2.24 8.44
CA LEU A 156 8.57 -3.42 7.66
C LEU A 156 9.10 -3.23 6.23
N VAL A 157 10.03 -4.08 5.83
CA VAL A 157 10.64 -4.08 4.50
C VAL A 157 10.40 -5.42 3.84
N HIS A 158 10.10 -5.40 2.55
CA HIS A 158 9.91 -6.60 1.74
C HIS A 158 10.98 -6.67 0.65
N ARG A 159 11.63 -7.83 0.54
CA ARG A 159 12.65 -8.08 -0.48
C ARG A 159 12.67 -9.55 -0.87
N ARG A 160 12.69 -9.81 -2.17
CA ARG A 160 12.79 -11.16 -2.73
C ARG A 160 11.71 -12.13 -2.19
N GLY A 161 10.49 -11.63 -2.06
CA GLY A 161 9.35 -12.43 -1.60
C GLY A 161 9.28 -12.63 -0.09
N ARG A 162 10.10 -11.93 0.70
CA ARG A 162 10.15 -12.08 2.16
C ARG A 162 10.17 -10.74 2.87
N TYR A 163 9.59 -10.71 4.07
CA TYR A 163 9.83 -9.62 4.99
C TYR A 163 11.23 -9.73 5.59
N VAL A 164 11.91 -8.61 5.67
CA VAL A 164 13.23 -8.51 6.28
C VAL A 164 13.20 -7.41 7.35
N ARG A 165 13.93 -7.64 8.44
CA ARG A 165 14.17 -6.59 9.42
C ARG A 165 15.19 -5.61 8.84
N ALA A 166 14.83 -4.34 8.77
CA ALA A 166 15.80 -3.31 8.45
C ALA A 166 16.77 -3.15 9.63
N ALA A 167 18.05 -3.02 9.32
CA ALA A 167 19.00 -2.60 10.34
C ALA A 167 18.75 -1.12 10.62
N VAL A 168 18.32 -0.82 11.84
CA VAL A 168 18.19 0.55 12.31
C VAL A 168 19.56 0.97 12.85
N GLY A 169 20.17 1.91 12.18
CA GLY A 169 21.44 2.48 12.61
C GLY A 169 21.30 3.40 13.82
#